data_baedf8e0b6e606a2d36ec8239a4058a9
#
_entry.id   baedf8e0b6e606a2d36ec8239a4058a9
#
_cell.length_a   1.000
_cell.length_b   1.000
_cell.length_c   1.000
_cell.angle_alpha   90.00
_cell.angle_beta   90.00
_cell.angle_gamma   90.00
#
_symmetry.space_group_name_H-M   'P 1'
#
loop_
_entity.id
_entity.type
_entity.pdbx_description
1 polymer ?
#
loop_
_entity_poly.entity_id
_entity_poly.type
_entity_poly.pdbx_seq_one_letter_code
_entity_poly.pdbx_strand_id
1 'polypeptide(L)'
;MKKIKLLFQGDSITDAGREYNDCHNLGEGYPKYAAKYLKNKFPDIDFEFIDLGISGNQTKDLVGRLQNDFIDIKPDIVSILIGINDVWHHADDKSWIPNDIFEDQYRIILNAILFSITQGYMNTDTAKC
;
A
#
# COMPACT_ATOMS: atom_id res chain seq x y z
N MET A 1 -19.48 -6.26 15.29
CA MET A 1 -19.03 -5.27 14.30
C MET A 1 -18.23 -5.94 13.20
N LYS A 2 -18.43 -5.49 11.97
CA LYS A 2 -17.61 -5.94 10.85
C LYS A 2 -16.20 -5.37 11.00
N LYS A 3 -15.19 -6.22 10.81
CA LYS A 3 -13.78 -5.82 10.85
C LYS A 3 -13.28 -5.61 9.42
N ILE A 4 -12.62 -4.48 9.18
CA ILE A 4 -12.02 -4.18 7.87
C ILE A 4 -10.58 -3.74 8.08
N LYS A 5 -9.67 -4.45 7.44
CA LYS A 5 -8.25 -4.10 7.40
C LYS A 5 -7.99 -3.33 6.11
N LEU A 6 -7.55 -2.08 6.24
CA LEU A 6 -7.22 -1.21 5.13
C LEU A 6 -5.72 -0.91 5.13
N LEU A 7 -5.07 -1.27 4.03
CA LEU A 7 -3.64 -1.04 3.82
C LEU A 7 -3.43 0.19 2.93
N PHE A 8 -2.66 1.14 3.43
CA PHE A 8 -2.11 2.24 2.63
C PHE A 8 -0.71 1.86 2.14
N GLN A 9 -0.51 1.89 0.84
CA GLN A 9 0.74 1.49 0.23
C GLN A 9 1.21 2.55 -0.76
N GLY A 10 2.51 2.80 -0.80
CA GLY A 10 3.07 3.79 -1.70
C GLY A 10 4.49 4.21 -1.35
N ASP A 11 4.79 5.46 -1.64
CA ASP A 11 6.10 6.10 -1.45
C ASP A 11 6.10 7.08 -0.27
N SER A 12 6.90 8.15 -0.38
CA SER A 12 7.03 9.17 0.68
C SER A 12 5.73 9.91 0.98
N ILE A 13 4.82 10.03 0.02
CA ILE A 13 3.53 10.70 0.24
C ILE A 13 2.66 9.87 1.17
N THR A 14 2.74 8.56 1.07
CA THR A 14 2.03 7.62 1.95
C THR A 14 2.77 7.42 3.27
N ASP A 15 4.09 7.32 3.23
CA ASP A 15 4.98 7.20 4.39
C ASP A 15 4.82 8.39 5.35
N ALA A 16 5.08 9.58 4.84
CA ALA A 16 4.93 10.87 5.53
C ALA A 16 5.44 10.85 6.99
N GLY A 17 6.62 10.29 7.20
CA GLY A 17 7.27 10.27 8.51
C GLY A 17 6.71 9.23 9.49
N ARG A 18 6.11 8.16 8.99
CA ARG A 18 5.62 7.09 9.86
C ARG A 18 6.74 6.38 10.61
N GLU A 19 6.40 5.73 11.71
CA GLU A 19 7.30 4.87 12.46
C GLU A 19 7.38 3.48 11.79
N TYR A 20 8.55 3.11 11.27
CA TYR A 20 8.70 1.89 10.48
C TYR A 20 8.56 0.60 11.29
N ASN A 21 8.77 0.67 12.60
CA ASN A 21 8.60 -0.48 13.48
C ASN A 21 7.17 -0.65 14.01
N ASP A 22 6.26 0.21 13.59
CA ASP A 22 4.84 0.14 13.95
C ASP A 22 3.98 0.35 12.70
N CYS A 23 3.50 -0.74 12.13
CA CYS A 23 2.69 -0.69 10.91
C CYS A 23 1.35 0.02 11.09
N HIS A 24 0.91 0.24 12.33
CA HIS A 24 -0.32 0.99 12.63
C HIS A 24 -0.08 2.49 12.81
N ASN A 25 1.17 2.93 12.79
CA ASN A 25 1.49 4.35 12.76
C ASN A 25 1.27 4.89 11.34
N LEU A 26 0.39 5.87 11.20
CA LEU A 26 -0.05 6.37 9.89
C LEU A 26 0.72 7.61 9.41
N GLY A 27 1.77 8.00 10.14
CA GLY A 27 2.54 9.19 9.79
C GLY A 27 1.72 10.48 9.88
N GLU A 28 2.16 11.49 9.15
CA GLU A 28 1.55 12.82 9.18
C GLU A 28 0.90 13.22 7.84
N GLY A 29 0.76 12.28 6.92
CA GLY A 29 0.18 12.51 5.60
C GLY A 29 -1.29 12.10 5.49
N TYR A 30 -1.73 11.89 4.25
CA TYR A 30 -3.14 11.60 3.97
C TYR A 30 -3.69 10.33 4.66
N PRO A 31 -2.89 9.26 4.93
CA PRO A 31 -3.45 8.08 5.60
C PRO A 31 -4.06 8.41 6.96
N LYS A 32 -3.40 9.29 7.73
CA LYS A 32 -3.89 9.73 9.04
C LYS A 32 -5.27 10.38 8.93
N TYR A 33 -5.44 11.28 7.97
CA TYR A 33 -6.70 12.01 7.79
C TYR A 33 -7.80 11.14 7.20
N ALA A 34 -7.44 10.28 6.24
CA ALA A 34 -8.38 9.33 5.66
C ALA A 34 -8.92 8.35 6.71
N ALA A 35 -8.04 7.83 7.56
CA ALA A 35 -8.43 6.93 8.66
C ALA A 35 -9.39 7.62 9.63
N LYS A 36 -9.08 8.85 10.02
CA LYS A 36 -9.95 9.63 10.89
C LYS A 36 -11.34 9.83 10.27
N TYR A 37 -11.37 10.19 8.99
CA TYR A 37 -12.62 10.39 8.26
C TYR A 37 -13.46 9.11 8.23
N LEU A 38 -12.83 7.99 7.88
CA LEU A 38 -13.53 6.71 7.76
C LEU A 38 -14.09 6.23 9.10
N LYS A 39 -13.32 6.36 10.18
CA LYS A 39 -13.79 6.01 11.53
C LYS A 39 -15.01 6.82 11.92
N ASN A 40 -15.01 8.11 11.62
CA ASN A 40 -16.13 8.99 11.97
C ASN A 40 -17.36 8.73 11.09
N LYS A 41 -17.14 8.43 9.82
CA LYS A 41 -18.22 8.19 8.85
C LYS A 41 -18.89 6.83 9.06
N PHE A 42 -18.12 5.82 9.45
CA PHE A 42 -18.60 4.44 9.59
C PHE A 42 -18.32 3.92 11.01
N PRO A 43 -19.03 4.44 12.03
CA PRO A 43 -18.75 4.08 13.41
C PRO A 43 -19.05 2.62 13.76
N ASP A 44 -19.83 1.93 12.93
CA ASP A 44 -20.19 0.52 13.12
C ASP A 44 -19.16 -0.44 12.51
N ILE A 45 -18.12 0.08 11.88
CA ILE A 45 -17.05 -0.73 11.31
C ILE A 45 -15.82 -0.64 12.22
N ASP A 46 -15.26 -1.80 12.55
CA ASP A 46 -13.99 -1.89 13.28
C ASP A 46 -12.85 -1.90 12.26
N PHE A 47 -12.28 -0.72 12.02
CA PHE A 47 -11.17 -0.56 11.08
C PHE A 47 -9.83 -0.86 11.75
N GLU A 48 -9.00 -1.60 11.03
CA GLU A 48 -7.56 -1.69 11.27
C GLU A 48 -6.85 -1.01 10.10
N PHE A 49 -6.14 0.08 10.37
CA PHE A 49 -5.41 0.81 9.35
C PHE A 49 -3.91 0.50 9.45
N ILE A 50 -3.31 0.20 8.31
CA ILE A 50 -1.89 -0.13 8.20
C ILE A 50 -1.27 0.77 7.14
N ASP A 51 -0.10 1.34 7.43
CA ASP A 51 0.66 2.17 6.51
C ASP A 51 2.02 1.52 6.28
N LEU A 52 2.28 1.09 5.04
CA LEU A 52 3.55 0.52 4.60
C LEU A 52 4.18 1.33 3.47
N GLY A 53 3.83 2.59 3.34
CA GLY A 53 4.53 3.50 2.43
C GLY A 53 6.01 3.59 2.78
N ILE A 54 6.86 3.65 1.77
CA ILE A 54 8.32 3.78 1.94
C ILE A 54 8.82 4.89 1.04
N SER A 55 9.46 5.89 1.64
CA SER A 55 10.02 7.02 0.91
C SER A 55 10.99 6.56 -0.19
N GLY A 56 10.85 7.13 -1.38
CA GLY A 56 11.69 6.82 -2.53
C GLY A 56 11.21 5.66 -3.38
N ASN A 57 10.21 4.89 -2.95
CA ASN A 57 9.77 3.72 -3.69
C ASN A 57 9.22 4.06 -5.08
N GLN A 58 9.55 3.19 -6.02
CA GLN A 58 9.02 3.12 -7.38
C GLN A 58 8.11 1.90 -7.50
N THR A 59 7.43 1.75 -8.65
CA THR A 59 6.60 0.57 -8.90
C THR A 59 7.38 -0.74 -8.76
N LYS A 60 8.62 -0.79 -9.23
CA LYS A 60 9.48 -1.97 -9.10
C LYS A 60 9.71 -2.38 -7.65
N ASP A 61 9.77 -1.41 -6.74
CA ASP A 61 9.98 -1.67 -5.32
C ASP A 61 8.74 -2.31 -4.70
N LEU A 62 7.55 -1.86 -5.10
CA LEU A 62 6.30 -2.51 -4.66
C LEU A 62 6.20 -3.93 -5.18
N VAL A 63 6.59 -4.19 -6.43
CA VAL A 63 6.65 -5.55 -6.97
C VAL A 63 7.58 -6.41 -6.13
N GLY A 64 8.75 -5.87 -5.76
CA GLY A 64 9.74 -6.60 -4.95
C GLY A 64 9.30 -6.97 -3.55
N ARG A 65 8.36 -6.23 -2.97
CA ARG A 65 7.83 -6.50 -1.63
C ARG A 65 6.35 -6.92 -1.61
N LEU A 66 5.89 -7.42 -2.76
CA LEU A 66 4.49 -7.78 -2.95
C LEU A 66 4.00 -8.85 -1.97
N GLN A 67 4.79 -9.91 -1.76
CA GLN A 67 4.41 -10.97 -0.83
C GLN A 67 4.32 -10.47 0.62
N ASN A 68 5.38 -9.84 1.10
CA ASN A 68 5.49 -9.46 2.51
C ASN A 68 4.61 -8.27 2.88
N ASP A 69 4.49 -7.30 1.99
CA ASP A 69 3.90 -6.00 2.32
C ASP A 69 2.51 -5.78 1.69
N PHE A 70 1.99 -6.78 1.01
CA PHE A 70 0.61 -6.78 0.50
C PHE A 70 -0.10 -8.09 0.88
N ILE A 71 0.38 -9.22 0.35
CA ILE A 71 -0.32 -10.51 0.47
C ILE A 71 -0.34 -10.99 1.90
N ASP A 72 0.81 -10.98 2.59
CA ASP A 72 0.93 -11.44 3.97
C ASP A 72 0.21 -10.53 4.99
N ILE A 73 -0.08 -9.30 4.60
CA ILE A 73 -0.88 -8.37 5.41
C ILE A 73 -2.34 -8.82 5.46
N LYS A 74 -2.83 -9.48 4.43
CA LYS A 74 -4.22 -9.94 4.28
C LYS A 74 -5.22 -8.79 4.40
N PRO A 75 -5.06 -7.71 3.63
CA PRO A 75 -5.97 -6.58 3.70
C PRO A 75 -7.30 -6.90 3.04
N ASP A 76 -8.35 -6.25 3.51
CA ASP A 76 -9.66 -6.25 2.84
C ASP A 76 -9.71 -5.17 1.78
N ILE A 77 -9.04 -4.05 2.03
CA ILE A 77 -8.96 -2.92 1.10
C ILE A 77 -7.50 -2.49 0.99
N VAL A 78 -7.05 -2.23 -0.23
CA VAL A 78 -5.71 -1.69 -0.49
C VAL A 78 -5.83 -0.36 -1.20
N SER A 79 -5.19 0.65 -0.66
CA SER A 79 -5.00 1.95 -1.31
C SER A 79 -3.57 2.06 -1.78
N ILE A 80 -3.36 2.29 -3.07
CA ILE A 80 -2.02 2.38 -3.66
C ILE A 80 -1.84 3.76 -4.29
N LEU A 81 -0.80 4.46 -3.88
CA LEU A 81 -0.38 5.71 -4.50
C LEU A 81 1.11 5.62 -4.80
N ILE A 82 1.44 5.39 -6.06
CA ILE A 82 2.81 5.15 -6.51
C ILE A 82 3.00 5.70 -7.94
N GLY A 83 4.22 6.07 -8.28
CA GLY A 83 4.56 6.46 -9.65
C GLY A 83 5.38 7.74 -9.73
N ILE A 84 5.30 8.63 -8.76
CA ILE A 84 6.04 9.90 -8.83
C ILE A 84 7.56 9.66 -8.89
N ASN A 85 8.06 8.68 -8.16
CA ASN A 85 9.49 8.38 -8.15
C ASN A 85 9.95 7.65 -9.41
N ASP A 86 9.04 6.99 -10.11
CA ASP A 86 9.34 6.40 -11.44
C ASP A 86 9.72 7.49 -12.44
N VAL A 87 9.21 8.70 -12.24
CA VAL A 87 9.58 9.88 -13.04
C VAL A 87 10.67 10.69 -12.37
N TRP A 88 10.50 10.98 -11.08
CA TRP A 88 11.35 11.90 -10.34
C TRP A 88 12.82 11.48 -10.28
N HIS A 89 13.09 10.19 -10.02
CA HIS A 89 14.45 9.67 -9.92
C HIS A 89 15.23 9.74 -11.24
N HIS A 90 14.52 9.91 -12.36
CA HIS A 90 15.10 9.93 -13.69
C HIS A 90 14.94 11.27 -14.40
N ALA A 91 14.45 12.29 -13.69
CA ALA A 91 14.15 13.58 -14.29
C ALA A 91 15.38 14.29 -14.85
N ASP A 92 16.53 14.17 -14.15
CA ASP A 92 17.76 14.87 -14.53
C ASP A 92 18.40 14.27 -15.79
N ASP A 93 18.39 12.95 -15.92
CA ASP A 93 19.00 12.25 -17.06
C ASP A 93 17.99 11.83 -18.12
N LYS A 94 16.72 12.15 -17.91
CA LYS A 94 15.60 11.80 -18.80
C LYS A 94 15.50 10.31 -19.09
N SER A 95 15.91 9.47 -18.14
CA SER A 95 15.93 8.01 -18.28
C SER A 95 14.75 7.35 -17.57
N TRP A 96 13.60 8.04 -17.49
CA TRP A 96 12.39 7.45 -16.92
C TRP A 96 12.00 6.18 -17.65
N ILE A 97 11.42 5.25 -16.88
CA ILE A 97 11.03 3.96 -17.45
C ILE A 97 9.95 4.15 -18.51
N PRO A 98 9.97 3.32 -19.56
CA PRO A 98 8.91 3.35 -20.57
C PRO A 98 7.53 3.11 -19.94
N ASN A 99 6.51 3.75 -20.52
CA ASN A 99 5.14 3.66 -20.01
C ASN A 99 4.61 2.22 -19.97
N ASP A 100 4.98 1.39 -20.92
CA ASP A 100 4.57 -0.02 -20.96
C ASP A 100 5.16 -0.82 -19.80
N ILE A 101 6.41 -0.55 -19.43
CA ILE A 101 7.04 -1.19 -18.27
C ILE A 101 6.34 -0.75 -16.97
N PHE A 102 6.06 0.53 -16.82
CA PHE A 102 5.32 1.05 -15.68
C PHE A 102 3.93 0.39 -15.58
N GLU A 103 3.21 0.32 -16.68
CA GLU A 103 1.90 -0.32 -16.74
C GLU A 103 1.97 -1.79 -16.36
N ASP A 104 2.93 -2.53 -16.91
CA ASP A 104 3.12 -3.95 -16.62
C ASP A 104 3.40 -4.20 -15.15
N GLN A 105 4.27 -3.40 -14.54
CA GLN A 105 4.56 -3.49 -13.10
C GLN A 105 3.32 -3.21 -12.25
N TYR A 106 2.55 -2.20 -12.61
CA TYR A 106 1.33 -1.87 -11.90
C TYR A 106 0.28 -2.98 -12.03
N ARG A 107 0.15 -3.58 -13.22
CA ARG A 107 -0.73 -4.74 -13.45
C ARG A 107 -0.33 -5.94 -12.60
N ILE A 108 0.95 -6.22 -12.47
CA ILE A 108 1.46 -7.31 -11.62
C ILE A 108 0.97 -7.11 -10.19
N ILE A 109 1.10 -5.90 -9.65
CA ILE A 109 0.66 -5.57 -8.30
C ILE A 109 -0.86 -5.79 -8.16
N LEU A 110 -1.65 -5.20 -9.05
CA LEU A 110 -3.10 -5.27 -8.97
C LEU A 110 -3.63 -6.69 -9.14
N ASN A 111 -3.07 -7.45 -10.09
CA ASN A 111 -3.51 -8.83 -10.33
C ASN A 111 -3.18 -9.74 -9.16
N ALA A 112 -2.01 -9.60 -8.56
CA ALA A 112 -1.62 -10.42 -7.41
C ALA A 112 -2.50 -10.13 -6.19
N ILE A 113 -2.81 -8.87 -5.93
CA ILE A 113 -3.69 -8.47 -4.82
C ILE A 113 -5.10 -8.99 -5.06
N LEU A 114 -5.65 -8.77 -6.25
CA LEU A 114 -7.00 -9.21 -6.61
C LEU A 114 -7.12 -10.73 -6.50
N PHE A 115 -6.15 -11.48 -7.01
CA PHE A 115 -6.12 -12.92 -6.90
C PHE A 115 -6.12 -13.37 -5.45
N SER A 116 -5.29 -12.77 -4.61
CA SER A 116 -5.18 -13.13 -3.19
C SER A 116 -6.47 -12.85 -2.42
N ILE A 117 -7.11 -11.72 -2.67
CA ILE A 117 -8.40 -11.36 -2.04
C ILE A 117 -9.50 -12.34 -2.48
N THR A 118 -9.58 -12.66 -3.78
CA THR A 118 -10.61 -13.55 -4.32
C THR A 118 -10.42 -15.00 -3.87
N GLN A 119 -9.18 -15.42 -3.60
CA GLN A 119 -8.89 -16.74 -3.05
C GLN A 119 -9.05 -16.82 -1.53
N GLY A 120 -9.41 -15.73 -0.88
CA GLY A 120 -9.63 -15.67 0.56
C GLY A 120 -8.35 -15.86 1.38
N TYR A 121 -7.20 -15.50 0.84
CA TYR A 121 -5.89 -15.67 1.52
C TYR A 121 -5.74 -17.09 2.06
N MET A 122 -5.55 -18.06 1.20
CA MET A 122 -5.57 -19.51 1.48
C MET A 122 -4.71 -19.96 2.66
N ASN A 123 -3.75 -19.19 3.08
CA ASN A 123 -3.00 -19.44 4.29
C ASN A 123 -3.60 -18.62 5.43
N THR A 124 -4.19 -19.31 6.40
CA THR A 124 -4.89 -18.69 7.53
C THR A 124 -3.99 -18.41 8.71
N ASP A 125 -2.70 -18.61 8.59
CA ASP A 125 -1.75 -18.23 9.62
C ASP A 125 -1.82 -16.73 9.91
N THR A 126 -1.29 -16.31 11.06
CA THR A 126 -1.36 -14.92 11.49
C THR A 126 -0.92 -13.97 10.40
N ALA A 127 -1.77 -12.98 10.10
CA ALA A 127 -1.38 -11.91 9.21
C ALA A 127 -0.20 -11.14 9.78
N LYS A 128 0.69 -10.70 8.91
CA LYS A 128 1.75 -9.76 9.26
C LYS A 128 1.08 -8.43 9.64
N CYS A 129 1.47 -7.87 10.77
CA CYS A 129 0.79 -6.73 11.39
C CYS A 129 -0.65 -7.07 11.86
#